data_107bddaccb821f705aecccb8a18fea8c
#
_entry.id   107bddaccb821f705aecccb8a18fea8c
#
_cell.length_a   1.000
_cell.length_b   1.000
_cell.length_c   1.000
_cell.angle_alpha   90.00
_cell.angle_beta   90.00
_cell.angle_gamma   90.00
#
_symmetry.space_group_name_H-M   'P 1'
#
loop_
_entity.id
_entity.type
_entity.pdbx_description
1 polymer ?
#
loop_
_entity_poly.entity_id
_entity_poly.type
_entity_poly.pdbx_seq_one_letter_code
_entity_poly.pdbx_strand_id
1 'polypeptide(L)'
;MFSGILKEGFERSGVPAGDAAIGKMHDFYLLLEQANDSMNLTAVKGEQANARRNFLDSCNRPAYDVFLHAENVIDVGSGAGFPGLPLAILLPHVRFTLLEARQKRADFLSMCRERLGLTNVEVVCARAEDAARTPLRESF
;
A
#
# COMPACT_ATOMS: atom_id res chain seq x y z
N MET A 1 8.43 -18.41 1.44
CA MET A 1 9.37 -17.66 0.56
C MET A 1 9.12 -16.16 0.56
N PHE A 2 7.92 -15.71 0.25
CA PHE A 2 7.58 -14.28 0.22
C PHE A 2 7.85 -13.60 1.57
N SER A 3 7.31 -14.14 2.64
CA SER A 3 7.48 -13.58 3.98
C SER A 3 8.94 -13.58 4.42
N GLY A 4 9.69 -14.61 4.05
CA GLY A 4 11.13 -14.68 4.36
C GLY A 4 11.93 -13.61 3.65
N ILE A 5 11.61 -13.32 2.39
CA ILE A 5 12.27 -12.26 1.63
C ILE A 5 11.99 -10.90 2.27
N LEU A 6 10.74 -10.65 2.67
CA LEU A 6 10.37 -9.41 3.34
C LEU A 6 11.11 -9.25 4.67
N LYS A 7 11.11 -10.30 5.48
CA LYS A 7 11.78 -10.28 6.78
C LYS A 7 13.25 -9.95 6.65
N GLU A 8 13.94 -10.63 5.75
CA GLU A 8 15.36 -10.38 5.51
C GLU A 8 15.60 -8.97 4.99
N GLY A 9 14.79 -8.51 4.04
CA GLY A 9 14.91 -7.17 3.47
C GLY A 9 14.71 -6.06 4.51
N PHE A 10 13.72 -6.20 5.37
CA PHE A 10 13.48 -5.23 6.43
C PHE A 10 14.59 -5.24 7.48
N GLU A 11 15.11 -6.40 7.82
CA GLU A 11 16.26 -6.50 8.72
C GLU A 11 17.49 -5.78 8.15
N ARG A 12 17.76 -5.96 6.87
CA ARG A 12 18.89 -5.31 6.19
C ARG A 12 18.76 -3.79 6.15
N SER A 13 17.56 -3.29 5.88
CA SER A 13 17.33 -1.85 5.77
C SER A 13 17.15 -1.18 7.13
N GLY A 14 16.94 -1.94 8.19
CA GLY A 14 16.68 -1.41 9.52
C GLY A 14 15.27 -0.86 9.68
N VAL A 15 14.36 -1.18 8.76
CA VAL A 15 12.96 -0.78 8.88
C VAL A 15 12.25 -1.80 9.77
N PRO A 16 11.65 -1.37 10.90
CA PRO A 16 10.97 -2.31 11.80
C PRO A 16 9.69 -2.84 11.17
N ALA A 17 9.59 -4.15 11.04
CA ALA A 17 8.40 -4.82 10.53
C ALA A 17 8.18 -6.10 11.33
N GLY A 18 7.14 -6.09 12.15
CA GLY A 18 6.77 -7.24 12.96
C GLY A 18 6.07 -8.33 12.15
N ASP A 19 5.88 -9.48 12.77
CA ASP A 19 5.24 -10.63 12.12
C ASP A 19 3.82 -10.30 11.65
N ALA A 20 3.08 -9.51 12.42
CA ALA A 20 1.73 -9.10 12.03
C ALA A 20 1.74 -8.27 10.74
N ALA A 21 2.67 -7.33 10.60
CA ALA A 21 2.80 -6.52 9.40
C ALA A 21 3.19 -7.37 8.20
N ILE A 22 4.17 -8.25 8.37
CA ILE A 22 4.61 -9.15 7.29
C ILE A 22 3.47 -10.08 6.87
N GLY A 23 2.69 -10.58 7.82
CA GLY A 23 1.52 -11.42 7.54
C GLY A 23 0.48 -10.68 6.70
N LYS A 24 0.19 -9.42 7.03
CA LYS A 24 -0.74 -8.61 6.23
C LYS A 24 -0.20 -8.32 4.83
N MET A 25 1.09 -8.10 4.70
CA MET A 25 1.72 -7.92 3.38
C MET A 25 1.61 -9.19 2.54
N HIS A 26 1.79 -10.35 3.15
CA HIS A 26 1.61 -11.62 2.46
C HIS A 26 0.17 -11.78 1.98
N ASP A 27 -0.80 -11.49 2.85
CA ASP A 27 -2.22 -11.56 2.48
C ASP A 27 -2.53 -10.59 1.34
N PHE A 28 -1.97 -9.38 1.38
CA PHE A 28 -2.14 -8.42 0.29
C PHE A 28 -1.55 -8.96 -1.02
N TYR A 29 -0.36 -9.55 -0.95
CA TYR A 29 0.25 -10.15 -2.14
C TYR A 29 -0.66 -11.21 -2.76
N LEU A 30 -1.27 -12.06 -1.95
CA LEU A 30 -2.20 -13.09 -2.45
C LEU A 30 -3.44 -12.49 -3.10
N LEU A 31 -4.00 -11.44 -2.52
CA LEU A 31 -5.12 -10.72 -3.11
C LEU A 31 -4.74 -10.07 -4.44
N LEU A 32 -3.54 -9.50 -4.50
CA LEU A 32 -3.01 -8.87 -5.70
C LEU A 32 -2.83 -9.88 -6.83
N GLU A 33 -2.24 -11.04 -6.54
CA GLU A 33 -2.05 -12.09 -7.53
C GLU A 33 -3.38 -12.58 -8.10
N GLN A 34 -4.34 -12.79 -7.22
CA GLN A 34 -5.67 -13.24 -7.60
C GLN A 34 -6.36 -12.24 -8.54
N ALA A 35 -6.28 -10.96 -8.22
CA ALA A 35 -6.92 -9.91 -9.03
C ALA A 35 -6.15 -9.59 -10.30
N ASN A 36 -4.82 -9.80 -10.32
CA ASN A 36 -3.97 -9.40 -11.43
C ASN A 36 -4.27 -10.16 -12.72
N ASP A 37 -4.78 -11.38 -12.63
CA ASP A 37 -5.16 -12.19 -13.79
C ASP A 37 -6.23 -11.50 -14.65
N SER A 38 -7.14 -10.78 -14.03
CA SER A 38 -8.25 -10.11 -14.74
C SER A 38 -8.06 -8.60 -14.88
N MET A 39 -7.29 -7.96 -13.99
CA MET A 39 -7.19 -6.51 -13.92
C MET A 39 -5.88 -5.91 -14.42
N ASN A 40 -4.85 -6.70 -14.60
CA ASN A 40 -3.51 -6.22 -14.98
C ASN A 40 -3.02 -5.09 -14.08
N LEU A 41 -3.09 -5.30 -12.77
CA LEU A 41 -2.74 -4.29 -11.78
C LEU A 41 -1.24 -4.00 -11.75
N THR A 42 -0.42 -5.01 -12.01
CA THR A 42 1.04 -4.88 -12.02
C THR A 42 1.64 -5.82 -13.07
N ALA A 43 2.74 -5.37 -13.69
CA ALA A 43 3.53 -6.20 -14.60
C ALA A 43 4.50 -7.11 -13.85
N VAL A 44 4.72 -6.85 -12.57
CA VAL A 44 5.63 -7.65 -11.74
C VAL A 44 4.96 -8.97 -11.39
N LYS A 45 5.64 -10.08 -11.67
CA LYS A 45 5.09 -11.42 -11.45
C LYS A 45 6.00 -12.26 -10.55
N GLY A 46 5.36 -13.11 -9.74
CA GLY A 46 6.05 -14.05 -8.86
C GLY A 46 6.38 -13.45 -7.48
N GLU A 47 6.61 -14.33 -6.52
CA GLU A 47 6.83 -13.96 -5.14
C GLU A 47 8.07 -13.10 -4.94
N GLN A 48 9.19 -13.53 -5.52
CA GLN A 48 10.47 -12.85 -5.32
C GLN A 48 10.46 -11.44 -5.89
N ALA A 49 10.00 -11.28 -7.13
CA ALA A 49 9.94 -9.97 -7.78
C ALA A 49 8.96 -9.03 -7.07
N ASN A 50 7.80 -9.55 -6.66
CA ASN A 50 6.83 -8.75 -5.92
C ASN A 50 7.36 -8.31 -4.57
N ALA A 51 7.97 -9.23 -3.82
CA ALA A 51 8.54 -8.90 -2.51
C ALA A 51 9.55 -7.77 -2.63
N ARG A 52 10.43 -7.82 -3.61
CA ARG A 52 11.50 -6.84 -3.78
C ARG A 52 11.06 -5.54 -4.45
N ARG A 53 10.39 -5.64 -5.60
CA ARG A 53 10.05 -4.46 -6.41
C ARG A 53 8.83 -3.72 -5.92
N ASN A 54 7.84 -4.42 -5.39
CA ASN A 54 6.61 -3.80 -4.94
C ASN A 54 6.62 -3.51 -3.43
N PHE A 55 6.99 -4.47 -2.62
CA PHE A 55 6.88 -4.31 -1.16
C PHE A 55 8.11 -3.66 -0.54
N LEU A 56 9.29 -4.24 -0.71
CA LEU A 56 10.51 -3.68 -0.12
C LEU A 56 10.85 -2.32 -0.71
N ASP A 57 10.64 -2.15 -2.00
CA ASP A 57 10.88 -0.87 -2.67
C ASP A 57 9.95 0.22 -2.15
N SER A 58 8.67 -0.11 -1.94
CA SER A 58 7.70 0.84 -1.38
C SER A 58 8.03 1.24 0.06
N CYS A 59 8.59 0.32 0.82
CA CYS A 59 8.87 0.50 2.25
C CYS A 59 10.36 0.63 2.52
N ASN A 60 11.10 1.25 1.60
CA ASN A 60 12.52 1.49 1.79
C ASN A 60 12.75 2.45 2.97
N ARG A 61 13.97 2.47 3.49
CA ARG A 61 14.30 3.26 4.68
C ARG A 61 14.01 4.75 4.52
N PRO A 62 14.37 5.40 3.39
CA PRO A 62 14.02 6.82 3.20
C PRO A 62 12.51 7.08 3.23
N ALA A 63 11.71 6.25 2.58
CA ALA A 63 10.25 6.40 2.59
C ALA A 63 9.70 6.20 4.01
N TYR A 64 10.17 5.19 4.72
CA TYR A 64 9.78 4.94 6.09
C TYR A 64 10.07 6.15 6.98
N ASP A 65 11.27 6.69 6.89
CA ASP A 65 11.69 7.83 7.71
C ASP A 65 10.85 9.08 7.42
N VAL A 66 10.49 9.31 6.15
CA VAL A 66 9.67 10.46 5.76
C VAL A 66 8.27 10.37 6.36
N PHE A 67 7.64 9.20 6.30
CA PHE A 67 6.23 9.07 6.68
C PHE A 67 6.00 8.65 8.13
N LEU A 68 7.05 8.22 8.83
CA LEU A 68 6.93 7.73 10.21
C LEU A 68 6.25 8.72 11.16
N HIS A 69 6.51 10.01 10.97
CA HIS A 69 5.98 11.07 11.83
C HIS A 69 4.85 11.87 11.18
N ALA A 70 4.40 11.46 10.02
CA ALA A 70 3.28 12.13 9.35
C ALA A 70 1.96 11.81 10.07
N GLU A 71 1.02 12.75 10.03
CA GLU A 71 -0.33 12.51 10.52
C GLU A 71 -1.21 11.94 9.42
N ASN A 72 -1.10 12.53 8.23
CA ASN A 72 -1.89 12.16 7.06
C ASN A 72 -0.98 12.06 5.84
N VAL A 73 -1.21 11.03 5.03
CA VAL A 73 -0.50 10.83 3.77
C VAL A 73 -1.54 10.59 2.68
N ILE A 74 -1.37 11.26 1.55
CA ILE A 74 -2.20 11.00 0.38
C ILE A 74 -1.35 10.37 -0.72
N ASP A 75 -1.82 9.23 -1.25
CA ASP A 75 -1.19 8.52 -2.36
C ASP A 75 -2.05 8.72 -3.60
N VAL A 76 -1.57 9.52 -4.53
CA VAL A 76 -2.31 9.89 -5.74
C VAL A 76 -1.98 8.91 -6.86
N GLY A 77 -3.03 8.31 -7.45
CA GLY A 77 -2.84 7.33 -8.51
C GLY A 77 -2.31 6.01 -7.97
N SER A 78 -2.90 5.51 -6.89
CA SER A 78 -2.41 4.34 -6.15
C SER A 78 -2.31 3.06 -7.00
N GLY A 79 -3.10 2.93 -8.05
CA GLY A 79 -3.04 1.78 -8.95
C GLY A 79 -3.26 0.46 -8.22
N ALA A 80 -2.22 -0.36 -8.14
CA ALA A 80 -2.25 -1.64 -7.43
C ALA A 80 -2.13 -1.50 -5.91
N GLY A 81 -1.96 -0.27 -5.40
CA GLY A 81 -1.84 0.00 -3.97
C GLY A 81 -0.43 0.30 -3.50
N PHE A 82 0.49 0.56 -4.41
CA PHE A 82 1.88 0.87 -4.07
C PHE A 82 2.21 2.34 -4.35
N PRO A 83 2.93 2.99 -3.45
CA PRO A 83 3.49 2.49 -2.18
C PRO A 83 2.54 2.54 -0.98
N GLY A 84 1.34 3.05 -1.14
CA GLY A 84 0.45 3.40 -0.04
C GLY A 84 0.07 2.25 0.89
N LEU A 85 -0.41 1.11 0.36
CA LEU A 85 -0.86 0.01 1.21
C LEU A 85 0.26 -0.62 2.05
N PRO A 86 1.43 -0.96 1.48
CA PRO A 86 2.52 -1.48 2.31
C PRO A 86 2.96 -0.51 3.41
N LEU A 87 3.04 0.79 3.09
CA LEU A 87 3.40 1.80 4.09
C LEU A 87 2.33 1.91 5.18
N ALA A 88 1.04 1.84 4.81
CA ALA A 88 -0.05 1.88 5.78
C ALA A 88 0.00 0.67 6.71
N ILE A 89 0.39 -0.49 6.22
CA ILE A 89 0.55 -1.70 7.02
C ILE A 89 1.66 -1.50 8.06
N LEU A 90 2.78 -0.90 7.65
CA LEU A 90 3.90 -0.63 8.55
C LEU A 90 3.62 0.48 9.55
N LEU A 91 2.79 1.44 9.20
CA LEU A 91 2.56 2.67 9.95
C LEU A 91 1.09 2.80 10.34
N PRO A 92 0.58 1.92 11.22
CA PRO A 92 -0.86 1.91 11.55
C PRO A 92 -1.34 3.18 12.25
N HIS A 93 -0.43 3.99 12.80
CA HIS A 93 -0.73 5.26 13.46
C HIS A 93 -0.86 6.43 12.47
N VAL A 94 -0.46 6.25 11.21
CA VAL A 94 -0.52 7.26 10.16
C VAL A 94 -1.75 7.02 9.31
N ARG A 95 -2.50 8.08 9.01
CA ARG A 95 -3.69 7.99 8.17
C ARG A 95 -3.30 8.10 6.71
N PHE A 96 -3.71 7.12 5.90
CA PHE A 96 -3.44 7.08 4.48
C PHE A 96 -4.74 7.23 3.69
N THR A 97 -4.73 8.14 2.71
CA THR A 97 -5.80 8.25 1.73
C THR A 97 -5.25 7.81 0.37
N LEU A 98 -5.87 6.79 -0.20
CA LEU A 98 -5.50 6.28 -1.51
C LEU A 98 -6.48 6.86 -2.53
N LEU A 99 -5.97 7.71 -3.42
CA LEU A 99 -6.77 8.36 -4.43
C LEU A 99 -6.57 7.64 -5.77
N GLU A 100 -7.63 7.08 -6.30
CA GLU A 100 -7.59 6.33 -7.55
C GLU A 100 -8.75 6.75 -8.45
N ALA A 101 -8.44 7.13 -9.70
CA ALA A 101 -9.45 7.61 -10.65
C ALA A 101 -10.29 6.50 -11.24
N ARG A 102 -9.77 5.28 -11.33
CA ARG A 102 -10.44 4.15 -11.97
C ARG A 102 -11.25 3.36 -10.96
N GLN A 103 -12.55 3.24 -11.21
CA GLN A 103 -13.48 2.59 -10.27
C GLN A 103 -13.08 1.16 -9.92
N LYS A 104 -12.71 0.35 -10.91
CA LYS A 104 -12.32 -1.05 -10.64
C LYS A 104 -11.12 -1.16 -9.73
N ARG A 105 -10.14 -0.27 -9.90
CA ARG A 105 -8.94 -0.26 -9.05
C ARG A 105 -9.26 0.25 -7.66
N ALA A 106 -10.11 1.28 -7.56
CA ALA A 106 -10.58 1.76 -6.26
C ALA A 106 -11.33 0.67 -5.52
N ASP A 107 -12.16 -0.11 -6.21
CA ASP A 107 -12.89 -1.23 -5.62
C ASP A 107 -11.93 -2.31 -5.11
N PHE A 108 -10.88 -2.62 -5.87
CA PHE A 108 -9.84 -3.55 -5.44
C PHE A 108 -9.16 -3.08 -4.15
N LEU A 109 -8.77 -1.79 -4.11
CA LEU A 109 -8.13 -1.22 -2.93
C LEU A 109 -9.05 -1.24 -1.70
N SER A 110 -10.33 -0.94 -1.90
CA SER A 110 -11.33 -0.99 -0.84
C SER A 110 -11.51 -2.42 -0.30
N MET A 111 -11.50 -3.40 -1.17
CA MET A 111 -11.57 -4.81 -0.78
C MET A 111 -10.35 -5.21 0.04
N CYS A 112 -9.16 -4.80 -0.39
CA CYS A 112 -7.92 -5.05 0.36
C CYS A 112 -7.98 -4.41 1.74
N ARG A 113 -8.43 -3.15 1.81
CA ARG A 113 -8.59 -2.45 3.09
C ARG A 113 -9.44 -3.25 4.08
N GLU A 114 -10.57 -3.74 3.61
CA GLU A 114 -11.47 -4.52 4.46
C GLU A 114 -10.87 -5.87 4.86
N ARG A 115 -10.34 -6.60 3.89
CA ARG A 115 -9.76 -7.92 4.12
C ARG A 115 -8.57 -7.89 5.07
N LEU A 116 -7.77 -6.83 4.99
CA LEU A 116 -6.59 -6.68 5.84
C LEU A 116 -6.88 -5.93 7.15
N GLY A 117 -8.10 -5.43 7.32
CA GLY A 117 -8.48 -4.70 8.52
C GLY A 117 -7.70 -3.40 8.74
N LEU A 118 -7.43 -2.67 7.66
CA LEU A 118 -6.64 -1.44 7.71
C LEU A 118 -7.51 -0.24 8.08
N THR A 119 -7.66 0.03 9.37
CA THR A 119 -8.50 1.12 9.86
C THR A 119 -7.90 2.50 9.60
N ASN A 120 -6.62 2.56 9.28
CA ASN A 120 -5.91 3.80 8.96
C ASN A 120 -5.90 4.15 7.46
N VAL A 121 -6.65 3.41 6.65
CA VAL A 121 -6.69 3.61 5.20
C VAL A 121 -8.08 4.04 4.76
N GLU A 122 -8.15 5.07 3.93
CA GLU A 122 -9.36 5.49 3.23
C GLU A 122 -9.08 5.43 1.72
N VAL A 123 -10.03 4.89 0.96
CA VAL A 123 -9.92 4.82 -0.50
C VAL A 123 -10.94 5.77 -1.11
N VAL A 124 -10.47 6.65 -1.99
CA VAL A 124 -11.32 7.64 -2.67
C VAL A 124 -11.19 7.45 -4.18
N CYS A 125 -12.32 7.23 -4.85
CA CYS A 125 -12.37 7.14 -6.30
C CYS A 125 -12.60 8.54 -6.87
N ALA A 126 -11.52 9.20 -7.28
CA ALA A 126 -11.58 10.55 -7.84
C ALA A 126 -10.28 10.87 -8.56
N ARG A 127 -10.33 11.85 -9.43
CA ARG A 127 -9.12 12.40 -10.05
C ARG A 127 -8.46 13.39 -9.09
N ALA A 128 -7.15 13.54 -9.19
CA ALA A 128 -6.39 14.45 -8.34
C ALA A 128 -6.92 15.89 -8.42
N GLU A 129 -7.23 16.36 -9.62
CA GLU A 129 -7.77 17.73 -9.80
C GLU A 129 -9.14 17.91 -9.16
N ASP A 130 -9.98 16.87 -9.14
CA ASP A 130 -11.30 16.92 -8.51
C ASP A 130 -11.17 16.93 -6.99
N ALA A 131 -10.27 16.13 -6.45
CA ALA A 131 -9.98 16.09 -5.02
C ALA A 131 -9.46 17.44 -4.52
N ALA A 132 -8.68 18.15 -5.35
CA ALA A 132 -8.16 19.47 -5.01
C ALA A 132 -9.25 20.54 -4.86
N ARG A 133 -10.47 20.28 -5.34
CA ARG A 133 -11.59 21.20 -5.30
C ARG A 133 -12.66 20.79 -4.27
N THR A 134 -12.37 19.81 -3.43
CA THR A 134 -13.34 19.26 -2.48
C THR A 134 -12.84 19.44 -1.05
N PRO A 135 -13.70 19.22 -0.04
CA PRO A 135 -13.26 19.27 1.36
C PRO A 135 -12.13 18.31 1.69
N LEU A 136 -11.91 17.27 0.87
CA LEU A 136 -10.79 16.34 1.05
C LEU A 136 -9.46 17.08 1.06
N ARG A 137 -9.30 18.10 0.20
CA ARG A 137 -8.07 18.90 0.12
C ARG A 137 -7.73 19.57 1.45
N GLU A 138 -8.73 20.02 2.18
CA GLU A 138 -8.56 20.74 3.44
C GLU A 138 -8.11 19.82 4.59
N SER A 139 -8.20 18.50 4.38
CA SER A 139 -7.80 17.50 5.37
C SER A 139 -6.28 17.26 5.38
N PHE A 140 -5.56 17.81 4.41
CA PHE A 140 -4.13 17.53 4.22
C PHE A 140 -3.25 18.76 4.22
#